data_c6a1deea4f5b3d62a4543faeee25d4b0
#
_entry.id   c6a1deea4f5b3d62a4543faeee25d4b0
#
_cell.length_a   1.000
_cell.length_b   1.000
_cell.length_c   1.000
_cell.angle_alpha   90.00
_cell.angle_beta   90.00
_cell.angle_gamma   90.00
#
_symmetry.space_group_name_H-M   'P 1'
#
loop_
_entity.id
_entity.type
_entity.pdbx_description
1 polymer ?
#
loop_
_entity_poly.entity_id
_entity_poly.type
_entity_poly.pdbx_seq_one_letter_code
_entity_poly.pdbx_strand_id
1 'polypeptide(L)'
;MYAVSSVWTRPAPSSCGGGFGDTLIDLVAKLPACIVGMEACCGAHHLGRLFATQGHNIGLMSPEYVRPYVKAQKNDDRDAEGIAEAATRPTMRFVEVKTEAQLDMQTLHRSRERLVGERTALINQLRAVLLERGIVVPQGKRKFEQYLCDDGRA
;
A
#
# COMPACT_ATOMS: atom_id res chain seq x y z
N MET A 1 -11.38 -3.36 -1.20
CA MET A 1 -12.73 -3.43 -1.80
C MET A 1 -12.60 -3.77 -3.26
N TYR A 2 -13.51 -4.57 -3.81
CA TYR A 2 -13.39 -5.14 -5.16
C TYR A 2 -14.72 -4.96 -5.87
N ALA A 3 -14.68 -4.54 -7.13
CA ALA A 3 -15.86 -4.46 -7.98
C ALA A 3 -15.64 -5.36 -9.21
N VAL A 4 -16.63 -6.16 -9.51
CA VAL A 4 -16.70 -6.99 -10.71
C VAL A 4 -17.76 -6.38 -11.61
N SER A 5 -17.52 -6.28 -12.89
CA SER A 5 -18.35 -5.52 -13.85
C SER A 5 -19.85 -5.89 -13.88
N SER A 6 -20.27 -6.89 -13.13
CA SER A 6 -21.67 -7.32 -13.01
C SER A 6 -22.13 -7.73 -11.60
N VAL A 7 -21.23 -7.74 -10.61
CA VAL A 7 -21.58 -8.20 -9.25
C VAL A 7 -20.84 -7.36 -8.21
N TRP A 8 -21.62 -6.73 -7.35
CA TRP A 8 -21.14 -6.04 -6.14
C TRP A 8 -20.95 -7.08 -5.04
N THR A 9 -19.72 -7.27 -4.56
CA THR A 9 -19.48 -8.13 -3.41
C THR A 9 -19.14 -7.31 -2.19
N ARG A 10 -20.09 -7.26 -1.27
CA ARG A 10 -19.87 -6.81 0.09
C ARG A 10 -19.07 -7.89 0.82
N PRO A 11 -18.00 -7.55 1.57
CA PRO A 11 -17.39 -8.50 2.49
C PRO A 11 -18.43 -9.02 3.47
N ALA A 12 -18.62 -10.33 3.55
CA ALA A 12 -19.48 -10.93 4.55
C ALA A 12 -18.98 -10.55 5.96
N PRO A 13 -19.89 -10.28 6.92
CA PRO A 13 -19.50 -10.03 8.29
C PRO A 13 -18.72 -11.24 8.84
N SER A 14 -17.67 -10.97 9.59
CA SER A 14 -16.67 -11.88 10.14
C SER A 14 -17.24 -12.87 11.18
N SER A 15 -18.09 -13.80 10.78
CA SER A 15 -18.68 -14.78 11.70
C SER A 15 -18.51 -16.25 11.30
N CYS A 16 -17.64 -16.56 10.34
CA CYS A 16 -17.27 -17.94 10.05
C CYS A 16 -15.75 -18.05 9.93
N GLY A 17 -15.14 -19.03 10.56
CA GLY A 17 -13.71 -19.27 10.72
C GLY A 17 -12.91 -19.63 9.46
N GLY A 18 -13.38 -19.26 8.27
CA GLY A 18 -12.61 -19.18 7.02
C GLY A 18 -12.15 -17.75 6.84
N GLY A 19 -10.88 -17.51 6.54
CA GLY A 19 -10.34 -16.16 6.35
C GLY A 19 -11.13 -15.44 5.26
N PHE A 20 -11.32 -14.13 5.42
CA PHE A 20 -12.01 -13.25 4.46
C PHE A 20 -11.53 -13.44 3.01
N GLY A 21 -10.24 -13.78 2.84
CA GLY A 21 -9.64 -14.08 1.53
C GLY A 21 -10.24 -15.30 0.84
N ASP A 22 -10.49 -16.38 1.55
CA ASP A 22 -10.94 -17.65 0.97
C ASP A 22 -12.34 -17.54 0.37
N THR A 23 -13.26 -16.88 1.08
CA THR A 23 -14.63 -16.66 0.60
C THR A 23 -14.67 -15.80 -0.68
N LEU A 24 -13.83 -14.77 -0.78
CA LEU A 24 -13.73 -13.92 -1.95
C LEU A 24 -13.14 -14.67 -3.15
N ILE A 25 -12.10 -15.47 -2.91
CA ILE A 25 -11.45 -16.28 -3.94
C ILE A 25 -12.44 -17.28 -4.53
N ASP A 26 -13.19 -18.00 -3.69
CA ASP A 26 -14.21 -18.97 -4.08
C ASP A 26 -15.37 -18.31 -4.85
N LEU A 27 -15.74 -17.10 -4.48
CA LEU A 27 -16.78 -16.34 -5.16
C LEU A 27 -16.33 -15.94 -6.56
N VAL A 28 -15.14 -15.36 -6.69
CA VAL A 28 -14.59 -14.90 -7.96
C VAL A 28 -14.36 -16.08 -8.91
N ALA A 29 -13.89 -17.22 -8.40
CA ALA A 29 -13.68 -18.44 -9.18
C ALA A 29 -14.96 -19.01 -9.83
N LYS A 30 -16.14 -18.69 -9.29
CA LYS A 30 -17.45 -19.11 -9.84
C LYS A 30 -17.99 -18.16 -10.91
N LEU A 31 -17.39 -17.00 -11.10
CA LEU A 31 -17.81 -16.03 -12.09
C LEU A 31 -17.24 -16.35 -13.47
N PRO A 32 -17.97 -16.04 -14.55
CA PRO A 32 -17.40 -16.08 -15.89
C PRO A 32 -16.25 -15.07 -15.99
N ALA A 33 -15.33 -15.27 -16.94
CA ALA A 33 -14.24 -14.37 -17.20
C ALA A 33 -14.74 -12.92 -17.33
N CYS A 34 -14.26 -12.04 -16.44
CA CYS A 34 -14.73 -10.65 -16.33
C CYS A 34 -13.58 -9.73 -15.92
N ILE A 35 -13.85 -8.42 -15.92
CA ILE A 35 -12.92 -7.42 -15.39
C ILE A 35 -13.13 -7.33 -13.87
N VAL A 36 -12.05 -7.55 -13.12
CA VAL A 36 -12.03 -7.36 -11.66
C VAL A 36 -11.30 -6.07 -11.34
N GLY A 37 -12.07 -5.02 -11.03
CA GLY A 37 -11.53 -3.73 -10.57
C GLY A 37 -11.11 -3.81 -9.10
N MET A 38 -9.91 -3.36 -8.78
CA MET A 38 -9.38 -3.37 -7.42
C MET A 38 -8.58 -2.10 -7.14
N GLU A 39 -8.66 -1.62 -5.90
CA GLU A 39 -7.76 -0.58 -5.42
C GLU A 39 -6.38 -1.17 -5.05
N ALA A 40 -5.29 -0.48 -5.41
CA ALA A 40 -3.92 -0.90 -5.14
C ALA A 40 -3.54 -0.69 -3.66
N CYS A 41 -4.08 -1.54 -2.79
CA CYS A 41 -3.81 -1.58 -1.35
C CYS A 41 -3.01 -2.84 -0.95
N CYS A 42 -2.85 -3.09 0.36
CA CYS A 42 -2.20 -4.29 0.87
C CYS A 42 -2.92 -5.56 0.38
N GLY A 43 -2.17 -6.52 -0.17
CA GLY A 43 -2.70 -7.79 -0.67
C GLY A 43 -3.24 -7.73 -2.11
N ALA A 44 -3.49 -6.54 -2.69
CA ALA A 44 -4.09 -6.41 -4.02
C ALA A 44 -3.28 -7.08 -5.14
N HIS A 45 -1.95 -7.03 -5.07
CA HIS A 45 -1.10 -7.71 -6.05
C HIS A 45 -1.17 -9.23 -5.95
N HIS A 46 -1.28 -9.79 -4.74
CA HIS A 46 -1.46 -11.22 -4.54
C HIS A 46 -2.80 -11.69 -5.12
N LEU A 47 -3.90 -11.03 -4.73
CA LEU A 47 -5.22 -11.33 -5.26
C LEU A 47 -5.30 -11.12 -6.77
N GLY A 48 -4.67 -10.08 -7.30
CA GLY A 48 -4.60 -9.82 -8.73
C GLY A 48 -3.92 -10.96 -9.49
N ARG A 49 -2.81 -11.51 -9.00
CA ARG A 49 -2.17 -12.69 -9.61
C ARG A 49 -3.10 -13.91 -9.55
N LEU A 50 -3.73 -14.13 -8.40
CA LEU A 50 -4.62 -15.26 -8.21
C LEU A 50 -5.83 -15.21 -9.15
N PHE A 51 -6.52 -14.06 -9.25
CA PHE A 51 -7.66 -13.89 -10.14
C PHE A 51 -7.26 -13.94 -11.62
N ALA A 52 -6.05 -13.49 -11.96
CA ALA A 52 -5.52 -13.66 -13.31
C ALA A 52 -5.34 -15.13 -13.69
N THR A 53 -4.91 -16.01 -12.75
CA THR A 53 -4.84 -17.46 -13.00
C THR A 53 -6.21 -18.11 -13.17
N GLN A 54 -7.28 -17.50 -12.63
CA GLN A 54 -8.66 -17.91 -12.82
C GLN A 54 -9.27 -17.42 -14.15
N GLY A 55 -8.52 -16.67 -14.96
CA GLY A 55 -8.94 -16.18 -16.27
C GLY A 55 -9.61 -14.81 -16.27
N HIS A 56 -9.54 -14.07 -15.16
CA HIS A 56 -10.10 -12.71 -15.08
C HIS A 56 -9.09 -11.65 -15.54
N ASN A 57 -9.62 -10.55 -16.08
CA ASN A 57 -8.83 -9.37 -16.41
C ASN A 57 -8.74 -8.43 -15.19
N ILE A 58 -7.54 -8.08 -14.77
CA ILE A 58 -7.33 -7.33 -13.52
C ILE A 58 -7.14 -5.85 -13.80
N GLY A 59 -8.07 -5.04 -13.30
CA GLY A 59 -8.01 -3.58 -13.30
C GLY A 59 -7.54 -3.04 -11.95
N LEU A 60 -6.23 -3.06 -11.69
CA LEU A 60 -5.66 -2.51 -10.45
C LEU A 60 -5.50 -0.99 -10.57
N MET A 61 -6.09 -0.21 -9.66
CA MET A 61 -6.12 1.25 -9.70
C MET A 61 -5.47 1.89 -8.49
N SER A 62 -4.75 3.00 -8.68
CA SER A 62 -4.23 3.78 -7.56
C SER A 62 -5.38 4.43 -6.76
N PRO A 63 -5.32 4.44 -5.41
CA PRO A 63 -6.32 5.07 -4.56
C PRO A 63 -6.65 6.52 -4.93
N GLU A 64 -5.66 7.29 -5.35
CA GLU A 64 -5.84 8.68 -5.73
C GLU A 64 -6.71 8.87 -7.00
N TYR A 65 -6.73 7.86 -7.89
CA TYR A 65 -7.58 7.89 -9.10
C TYR A 65 -9.01 7.38 -8.83
N VAL A 66 -9.20 6.62 -7.75
CA VAL A 66 -10.53 6.13 -7.33
C VAL A 66 -11.28 7.19 -6.49
N ARG A 67 -10.55 7.93 -5.64
CA ARG A 67 -11.12 8.95 -4.74
C ARG A 67 -12.15 9.91 -5.38
N PRO A 68 -11.96 10.45 -6.59
CA PRO A 68 -12.93 11.38 -7.19
C PRO A 68 -14.31 10.76 -7.45
N TYR A 69 -14.39 9.42 -7.53
CA TYR A 69 -15.64 8.69 -7.79
C TYR A 69 -16.34 8.23 -6.51
N VAL A 70 -15.68 8.34 -5.35
CA VAL A 70 -16.27 7.99 -4.05
C VAL A 70 -17.12 9.15 -3.55
N LYS A 71 -18.41 8.91 -3.39
CA LYS A 71 -19.37 9.90 -2.87
C LYS A 71 -19.10 10.20 -1.39
N ALA A 72 -19.44 11.42 -0.95
CA ALA A 72 -19.33 11.84 0.45
C ALA A 72 -20.06 10.89 1.41
N GLN A 73 -19.46 10.63 2.59
CA GLN A 73 -19.79 9.62 3.60
C GLN A 73 -19.19 8.25 3.30
N LYS A 74 -18.19 7.91 4.11
CA LYS A 74 -17.45 6.66 4.01
C LYS A 74 -18.34 5.47 4.32
N ASN A 75 -18.68 4.70 3.30
CA ASN A 75 -19.41 3.44 3.40
C ASN A 75 -18.83 2.48 2.37
N ASP A 76 -18.63 1.23 2.77
CA ASP A 76 -18.02 0.18 1.96
C ASP A 76 -18.74 -0.03 0.61
N ASP A 77 -20.05 0.11 0.57
CA ASP A 77 -20.84 -0.01 -0.66
C ASP A 77 -20.52 1.12 -1.66
N ARG A 78 -20.28 2.34 -1.17
CA ARG A 78 -19.94 3.51 -2.01
C ARG A 78 -18.52 3.45 -2.53
N ASP A 79 -17.60 2.89 -1.74
CA ASP A 79 -16.24 2.69 -2.18
C ASP A 79 -16.19 1.65 -3.31
N ALA A 80 -16.99 0.58 -3.21
CA ALA A 80 -17.12 -0.41 -4.28
C ALA A 80 -17.79 0.18 -5.54
N GLU A 81 -18.82 1.02 -5.38
CA GLU A 81 -19.43 1.78 -6.50
C GLU A 81 -18.41 2.68 -7.19
N GLY A 82 -17.61 3.42 -6.41
CA GLY A 82 -16.54 4.27 -6.92
C GLY A 82 -15.47 3.48 -7.70
N ILE A 83 -15.07 2.30 -7.21
CA ILE A 83 -14.13 1.40 -7.90
C ILE A 83 -14.75 0.90 -9.22
N ALA A 84 -16.02 0.48 -9.20
CA ALA A 84 -16.71 -0.01 -10.40
C ALA A 84 -16.83 1.09 -11.45
N GLU A 85 -17.23 2.29 -11.06
CA GLU A 85 -17.31 3.44 -11.96
C GLU A 85 -15.94 3.80 -12.52
N ALA A 86 -14.90 3.89 -11.67
CA ALA A 86 -13.54 4.17 -12.08
C ALA A 86 -13.02 3.15 -13.08
N ALA A 87 -13.27 1.84 -12.85
CA ALA A 87 -12.80 0.77 -13.71
C ALA A 87 -13.40 0.80 -15.12
N THR A 88 -14.58 1.41 -15.29
CA THR A 88 -15.24 1.53 -16.60
C THR A 88 -14.79 2.74 -17.42
N ARG A 89 -14.02 3.66 -16.84
CA ARG A 89 -13.60 4.89 -17.52
C ARG A 89 -12.49 4.63 -18.53
N PRO A 90 -12.62 5.07 -19.78
CA PRO A 90 -11.61 4.85 -20.83
C PRO A 90 -10.28 5.56 -20.56
N THR A 91 -10.29 6.58 -19.70
CA THR A 91 -9.09 7.35 -19.30
C THR A 91 -8.39 6.80 -18.05
N MET A 92 -8.95 5.73 -17.45
CA MET A 92 -8.37 5.13 -16.23
C MET A 92 -7.01 4.50 -16.52
N ARG A 93 -6.03 4.84 -15.69
CA ARG A 93 -4.69 4.25 -15.73
C ARG A 93 -4.61 3.11 -14.73
N PHE A 94 -4.51 1.89 -15.24
CA PHE A 94 -4.32 0.72 -14.42
C PHE A 94 -2.85 0.55 -14.03
N VAL A 95 -2.64 0.09 -12.81
CA VAL A 95 -1.33 -0.30 -12.29
C VAL A 95 -1.08 -1.75 -12.68
N GLU A 96 0.09 -2.06 -13.20
CA GLU A 96 0.46 -3.44 -13.48
C GLU A 96 0.53 -4.28 -12.21
N VAL A 97 0.04 -5.52 -12.30
CA VAL A 97 0.13 -6.48 -11.20
C VAL A 97 1.58 -6.94 -11.07
N LYS A 98 2.22 -6.59 -9.97
CA LYS A 98 3.62 -6.91 -9.71
C LYS A 98 3.83 -8.39 -9.42
N THR A 99 4.93 -8.93 -9.91
CA THR A 99 5.42 -10.26 -9.54
C THR A 99 5.89 -10.27 -8.08
N GLU A 100 6.07 -11.46 -7.51
CA GLU A 100 6.60 -11.62 -6.15
C GLU A 100 8.01 -11.02 -6.03
N ALA A 101 8.89 -11.32 -6.99
CA ALA A 101 10.24 -10.76 -7.03
C ALA A 101 10.26 -9.22 -7.08
N GLN A 102 9.32 -8.59 -7.79
CA GLN A 102 9.17 -7.13 -7.81
C GLN A 102 8.70 -6.59 -6.46
N LEU A 103 7.80 -7.29 -5.76
CA LEU A 103 7.34 -6.91 -4.43
C LEU A 103 8.44 -7.07 -3.38
N ASP A 104 9.23 -8.13 -3.46
CA ASP A 104 10.38 -8.35 -2.57
C ASP A 104 11.41 -7.23 -2.73
N MET A 105 11.77 -6.89 -3.96
CA MET A 105 12.67 -5.77 -4.24
C MET A 105 12.09 -4.44 -3.73
N GLN A 106 10.80 -4.18 -3.95
CA GLN A 106 10.13 -3.00 -3.43
C GLN A 106 10.15 -2.95 -1.89
N THR A 107 9.96 -4.10 -1.24
CA THR A 107 9.98 -4.21 0.22
C THR A 107 11.37 -3.90 0.78
N LEU A 108 12.44 -4.42 0.14
CA LEU A 108 13.82 -4.10 0.51
C LEU A 108 14.11 -2.60 0.39
N HIS A 109 13.71 -1.97 -0.73
CA HIS A 109 13.87 -0.52 -0.91
C HIS A 109 13.12 0.28 0.16
N ARG A 110 11.87 -0.03 0.43
CA ARG A 110 11.05 0.64 1.45
C ARG A 110 11.62 0.45 2.86
N SER A 111 12.11 -0.75 3.18
CA SER A 111 12.75 -1.02 4.46
C SER A 111 14.03 -0.20 4.63
N ARG A 112 14.85 -0.12 3.57
CA ARG A 112 16.05 0.72 3.57
C ARG A 112 15.71 2.20 3.75
N GLU A 113 14.74 2.71 3.01
CA GLU A 113 14.30 4.12 3.11
C GLU A 113 13.81 4.45 4.52
N ARG A 114 13.01 3.56 5.10
CA ARG A 114 12.54 3.70 6.48
C ARG A 114 13.70 3.77 7.47
N LEU A 115 14.65 2.83 7.43
CA LEU A 115 15.79 2.81 8.32
C LEU A 115 16.69 4.04 8.16
N VAL A 116 16.89 4.51 6.93
CA VAL A 116 17.62 5.76 6.66
C VAL A 116 16.89 6.96 7.23
N GLY A 117 15.57 7.03 7.09
CA GLY A 117 14.73 8.07 7.66
C GLY A 117 14.76 8.09 9.18
N GLU A 118 14.59 6.94 9.82
CA GLU A 118 14.64 6.78 11.28
C GLU A 118 16.02 7.19 11.85
N ARG A 119 17.10 6.75 11.22
CA ARG A 119 18.46 7.19 11.60
C ARG A 119 18.62 8.71 11.51
N THR A 120 18.14 9.30 10.42
CA THR A 120 18.23 10.75 10.20
C THR A 120 17.42 11.52 11.24
N ALA A 121 16.21 11.04 11.54
CA ALA A 121 15.36 11.63 12.58
C ALA A 121 16.03 11.56 13.96
N LEU A 122 16.63 10.42 14.32
CA LEU A 122 17.34 10.25 15.57
C LEU A 122 18.55 11.18 15.69
N ILE A 123 19.36 11.29 14.64
CA ILE A 123 20.50 12.23 14.60
C ILE A 123 20.03 13.68 14.81
N ASN A 124 18.94 14.08 14.16
CA ASN A 124 18.39 15.42 14.31
C ASN A 124 17.84 15.66 15.72
N GLN A 125 17.19 14.67 16.30
CA GLN A 125 16.71 14.75 17.69
C GLN A 125 17.88 14.92 18.68
N LEU A 126 18.93 14.12 18.55
CA LEU A 126 20.11 14.23 19.41
C LEU A 126 20.81 15.58 19.24
N ARG A 127 20.93 16.07 18.02
CA ARG A 127 21.47 17.43 17.77
C ARG A 127 20.65 18.52 18.44
N ALA A 128 19.32 18.42 18.41
CA ALA A 128 18.44 19.37 19.08
C ALA A 128 18.66 19.36 20.61
N VAL A 129 18.72 18.16 21.18
CA VAL A 129 18.99 18.01 22.63
C VAL A 129 20.36 18.61 23.05
N LEU A 130 21.40 18.39 22.23
CA LEU A 130 22.72 18.95 22.46
C LEU A 130 22.73 20.47 22.32
N LEU A 131 22.00 21.00 21.34
CA LEU A 131 21.87 22.44 21.13
C LEU A 131 21.20 23.14 22.33
N GLU A 132 20.18 22.55 22.94
CA GLU A 132 19.56 23.06 24.19
C GLU A 132 20.52 23.09 25.36
N ARG A 133 21.64 22.37 25.28
CA ARG A 133 22.74 22.39 26.26
C ARG A 133 23.92 23.27 25.83
N GLY A 134 23.76 24.08 24.79
CA GLY A 134 24.80 24.97 24.26
C GLY A 134 25.84 24.26 23.39
N ILE A 135 25.65 22.99 23.04
CA ILE A 135 26.59 22.20 22.25
C ILE A 135 26.11 22.17 20.78
N VAL A 136 26.89 22.79 19.90
CA VAL A 136 26.59 22.92 18.49
C VAL A 136 27.29 21.81 17.70
N VAL A 137 26.51 20.83 17.20
CA VAL A 137 27.04 19.77 16.34
C VAL A 137 26.69 20.06 14.87
N PRO A 138 27.70 20.11 13.98
CA PRO A 138 27.46 20.38 12.56
C PRO A 138 26.51 19.39 11.89
N GLN A 139 25.81 19.85 10.83
CA GLN A 139 24.89 19.01 10.07
C GLN A 139 25.65 17.93 9.28
N GLY A 140 25.06 16.75 9.23
CA GLY A 140 25.52 15.60 8.46
C GLY A 140 25.92 14.41 9.32
N LYS A 141 25.61 13.19 8.81
CA LYS A 141 25.85 11.92 9.50
C LYS A 141 27.31 11.76 9.95
N ARG A 142 28.27 11.95 9.02
CA ARG A 142 29.71 11.75 9.30
C ARG A 142 30.23 12.68 10.38
N LYS A 143 29.80 13.94 10.37
CA LYS A 143 30.21 14.92 11.37
C LYS A 143 29.65 14.62 12.76
N PHE A 144 28.41 14.11 12.79
CA PHE A 144 27.80 13.67 14.04
C PHE A 144 28.50 12.43 14.62
N GLU A 145 28.81 11.45 13.78
CA GLU A 145 29.56 10.25 14.17
C GLU A 145 30.98 10.60 14.68
N GLN A 146 31.66 11.49 13.99
CA GLN A 146 32.97 11.98 14.42
C GLN A 146 32.90 12.67 15.78
N TYR A 147 31.91 13.56 15.98
CA TYR A 147 31.68 14.21 17.26
C TYR A 147 31.50 13.19 18.40
N LEU A 148 30.69 12.16 18.20
CA LEU A 148 30.51 11.12 19.23
C LEU A 148 31.77 10.30 19.50
N CYS A 149 32.63 10.12 18.50
CA CYS A 149 33.92 9.42 18.70
C CYS A 149 34.94 10.28 19.41
N ASP A 150 34.95 11.58 19.23
CA ASP A 150 35.92 12.50 19.78
C ASP A 150 35.57 12.83 21.26
N ASP A 151 34.30 13.10 21.57
CA ASP A 151 33.85 13.36 22.96
C ASP A 151 33.76 12.09 23.83
N GLY A 152 33.65 10.92 23.26
CA GLY A 152 33.66 9.63 23.99
C GLY A 152 35.05 9.21 24.51
N ARG A 153 36.07 10.02 24.30
CA ARG A 153 37.45 9.78 24.78
C ARG A 153 37.91 10.76 25.85
N ALA A 154 37.02 11.59 26.38
CA ALA A 154 37.35 12.51 27.48
C ALA A 154 36.99 11.91 28.85
#